data_1f99df1ae1a17239054c012844e1b550
#
_entry.id   1f99df1ae1a17239054c012844e1b550
#
_cell.length_a   1.000
_cell.length_b   1.000
_cell.length_c   1.000
_cell.angle_alpha   90.00
_cell.angle_beta   90.00
_cell.angle_gamma   90.00
#
_symmetry.space_group_name_H-M   'P 1'
#
loop_
_entity.id
_entity.type
_entity.pdbx_description
1 polymer ?
#
loop_
_entity_poly.entity_id
_entity_poly.type
_entity_poly.pdbx_seq_one_letter_code
_entity_poly.pdbx_strand_id
1 'polypeptide(L)'
;MTLAYWSILATAFLPIGCAAYAKRLAGFSSADNHDPRAFLARTRGKAARANAAQQNSYEIFPPFAAAVIIAHATGNAAQATINLWALLFVVSRLAFIYCYISDRPTWRSAVFGVNLLCIVALFIAAA
;
A
#
# COMPACT_ATOMS: atom_id res chain seq x y z
N MET A 1 -17.38 10.82 -7.71
CA MET A 1 -16.20 10.01 -7.28
C MET A 1 -15.20 9.95 -8.42
N THR A 2 -14.00 10.45 -8.19
CA THR A 2 -12.90 10.42 -9.17
C THR A 2 -12.11 9.11 -9.10
N LEU A 3 -11.30 8.81 -10.13
CA LEU A 3 -10.40 7.66 -10.11
C LEU A 3 -9.43 7.72 -8.92
N ALA A 4 -8.97 8.91 -8.57
CA ALA A 4 -8.09 9.10 -7.42
C ALA A 4 -8.75 8.74 -6.08
N TYR A 5 -10.03 9.04 -5.88
CA TYR A 5 -10.76 8.60 -4.68
C TYR A 5 -10.94 7.07 -4.65
N TRP A 6 -11.23 6.44 -5.80
CA TRP A 6 -11.26 4.98 -5.88
C TRP A 6 -9.89 4.35 -5.61
N SER A 7 -8.80 5.05 -5.96
CA SER A 7 -7.43 4.62 -5.65
C SER A 7 -7.16 4.58 -4.14
N ILE A 8 -7.74 5.51 -3.35
CA ILE A 8 -7.69 5.46 -1.89
C ILE A 8 -8.33 4.17 -1.38
N LEU A 9 -9.54 3.87 -1.85
CA LEU A 9 -10.26 2.66 -1.43
C LEU A 9 -9.47 1.40 -1.81
N ALA A 10 -8.99 1.31 -3.04
CA ALA A 10 -8.17 0.18 -3.50
C ALA A 10 -6.94 -0.01 -2.60
N THR A 11 -6.22 1.08 -2.30
CA THR A 11 -5.02 1.03 -1.45
C THR A 11 -5.34 0.58 -0.02
N ALA A 12 -6.49 0.98 0.53
CA ALA A 12 -6.93 0.57 1.87
C ALA A 12 -7.11 -0.95 2.00
N PHE A 13 -7.47 -1.65 0.91
CA PHE A 13 -7.66 -3.10 0.90
C PHE A 13 -6.38 -3.90 0.67
N LEU A 14 -5.32 -3.30 0.14
CA LEU A 14 -4.06 -4.02 -0.14
C LEU A 14 -3.44 -4.68 1.10
N PRO A 15 -3.33 -4.02 2.27
CA PRO A 15 -2.81 -4.67 3.46
C PRO A 15 -3.67 -5.84 3.94
N ILE A 16 -4.98 -5.78 3.76
CA ILE A 16 -5.90 -6.89 4.09
C ILE A 16 -5.59 -8.08 3.21
N GLY A 17 -5.38 -7.88 1.91
CA GLY A 17 -4.95 -8.91 0.97
C GLY A 17 -3.60 -9.54 1.36
N CYS A 18 -2.63 -8.72 1.78
CA CYS A 18 -1.33 -9.21 2.26
C CYS A 18 -1.48 -10.09 3.52
N ALA A 19 -2.32 -9.67 4.48
CA ALA A 19 -2.59 -10.44 5.68
C ALA A 19 -3.26 -11.78 5.38
N ALA A 20 -4.27 -11.77 4.51
CA ALA A 20 -4.95 -12.99 4.07
C ALA A 20 -3.98 -13.96 3.39
N TYR A 21 -3.11 -13.46 2.54
CA TYR A 21 -2.09 -14.26 1.88
C TYR A 21 -1.07 -14.84 2.87
N ALA A 22 -0.58 -14.02 3.82
CA ALA A 22 0.33 -14.48 4.87
C ALA A 22 -0.29 -15.59 5.72
N LYS A 23 -1.54 -15.41 6.14
CA LYS A 23 -2.30 -16.41 6.91
C LYS A 23 -2.45 -17.72 6.13
N ARG A 24 -2.81 -17.63 4.85
CA ARG A 24 -2.95 -18.81 3.99
C ARG A 24 -1.64 -19.58 3.86
N LEU A 25 -0.53 -18.89 3.63
CA LEU A 25 0.80 -19.52 3.51
C LEU A 25 1.26 -20.20 4.80
N ALA A 26 0.91 -19.63 5.95
CA ALA A 26 1.34 -20.12 7.26
C ALA A 26 0.37 -21.13 7.89
N GLY A 27 -0.73 -21.48 7.22
CA GLY A 27 -1.69 -22.48 7.74
C GLY A 27 -2.54 -21.96 8.90
N PHE A 28 -2.99 -20.70 8.84
CA PHE A 28 -3.88 -20.11 9.85
C PHE A 28 -5.14 -20.93 10.06
N SER A 29 -5.46 -21.21 11.32
CA SER A 29 -6.64 -21.99 11.73
C SER A 29 -7.60 -21.13 12.57
N SER A 30 -8.79 -21.68 12.87
CA SER A 30 -9.75 -21.02 13.75
C SER A 30 -9.23 -20.82 15.18
N ALA A 31 -8.35 -21.69 15.65
CA ALA A 31 -7.69 -21.55 16.96
C ALA A 31 -6.76 -20.33 17.02
N ASP A 32 -6.11 -19.97 15.90
CA ASP A 32 -5.22 -18.81 15.80
C ASP A 32 -5.98 -17.49 15.81
N ASN A 33 -7.30 -17.54 15.57
CA ASN A 33 -8.13 -16.34 15.53
C ASN A 33 -8.32 -15.66 16.92
N HIS A 34 -7.88 -16.27 18.00
CA HIS A 34 -7.81 -15.62 19.32
C HIS A 34 -6.77 -14.48 19.33
N ASP A 35 -5.64 -14.64 18.62
CA ASP A 35 -4.62 -13.59 18.47
C ASP A 35 -3.97 -13.66 17.09
N PRO A 36 -4.62 -13.11 16.05
CA PRO A 36 -4.10 -13.13 14.68
C PRO A 36 -2.79 -12.38 14.51
N ARG A 37 -2.55 -11.35 15.31
CA ARG A 37 -1.31 -10.55 15.24
C ARG A 37 -0.13 -11.34 15.80
N ALA A 38 -0.29 -12.04 16.92
CA ALA A 38 0.73 -12.91 17.45
C ALA A 38 1.03 -14.08 16.50
N PHE A 39 0.01 -14.64 15.86
CA PHE A 39 0.21 -15.64 14.79
C PHE A 39 1.09 -15.11 13.67
N LEU A 40 0.73 -13.97 13.09
CA LEU A 40 1.49 -13.34 11.99
C LEU A 40 2.92 -12.98 12.40
N ALA A 41 3.13 -12.51 13.63
CA ALA A 41 4.46 -12.16 14.14
C ALA A 41 5.42 -13.36 14.23
N ARG A 42 4.90 -14.58 14.35
CA ARG A 42 5.69 -15.83 14.41
C ARG A 42 5.94 -16.45 13.04
N THR A 43 5.34 -15.92 11.97
CA THR A 43 5.52 -16.46 10.62
C THR A 43 6.95 -16.28 10.12
N ARG A 44 7.35 -17.12 9.16
CA ARG A 44 8.69 -17.08 8.58
C ARG A 44 8.64 -17.08 7.06
N GLY A 45 9.78 -16.77 6.44
CA GLY A 45 9.94 -16.82 5.00
C GLY A 45 8.93 -15.94 4.25
N LYS A 46 8.27 -16.51 3.27
CA LYS A 46 7.32 -15.80 2.40
C LYS A 46 6.11 -15.24 3.15
N ALA A 47 5.60 -15.95 4.14
CA ALA A 47 4.50 -15.49 4.99
C ALA A 47 4.91 -14.26 5.83
N ALA A 48 6.10 -14.29 6.42
CA ALA A 48 6.63 -13.15 7.16
C ALA A 48 6.84 -11.92 6.26
N ARG A 49 7.32 -12.12 5.02
CA ARG A 49 7.46 -11.02 4.05
C ARG A 49 6.10 -10.43 3.64
N ALA A 50 5.08 -11.27 3.47
CA ALA A 50 3.71 -10.80 3.21
C ALA A 50 3.16 -9.99 4.39
N ASN A 51 3.41 -10.42 5.63
CA ASN A 51 3.04 -9.67 6.83
C ASN A 51 3.81 -8.32 6.92
N ALA A 52 5.09 -8.29 6.60
CA ALA A 52 5.86 -7.05 6.55
C ALA A 52 5.36 -6.09 5.45
N ALA A 53 4.96 -6.60 4.29
CA ALA A 53 4.33 -5.81 3.23
C ALA A 53 2.99 -5.23 3.68
N GLN A 54 2.19 -5.98 4.46
CA GLN A 54 0.97 -5.48 5.10
C GLN A 54 1.27 -4.27 6.00
N GLN A 55 2.21 -4.42 6.93
CA GLN A 55 2.56 -3.36 7.89
C GLN A 55 3.00 -2.08 7.17
N ASN A 56 3.92 -2.19 6.22
CA ASN A 56 4.36 -1.05 5.43
C ASN A 56 3.23 -0.44 4.58
N SER A 57 2.24 -1.24 4.16
CA SER A 57 1.08 -0.72 3.42
C SER A 57 0.18 0.13 4.32
N TYR A 58 0.02 -0.22 5.59
CA TYR A 58 -0.68 0.62 6.54
C TYR A 58 0.08 1.92 6.86
N GLU A 59 1.41 1.87 6.93
CA GLU A 59 2.25 3.04 7.22
C GLU A 59 2.16 4.10 6.12
N ILE A 60 2.15 3.70 4.86
CA ILE A 60 2.14 4.63 3.72
C ILE A 60 0.74 5.07 3.29
N PHE A 61 -0.30 4.36 3.71
CA PHE A 61 -1.68 4.67 3.34
C PHE A 61 -2.15 6.06 3.80
N PRO A 62 -1.97 6.49 5.07
CA PRO A 62 -2.45 7.79 5.51
C PRO A 62 -1.85 8.97 4.74
N PRO A 63 -0.53 9.08 4.50
CA PRO A 63 0.01 10.18 3.73
C PRO A 63 -0.45 10.18 2.27
N PHE A 64 -0.66 9.00 1.65
CA PHE A 64 -1.24 8.91 0.31
C PHE A 64 -2.69 9.42 0.28
N ALA A 65 -3.53 8.95 1.20
CA ALA A 65 -4.92 9.36 1.27
C ALA A 65 -5.03 10.88 1.52
N ALA A 66 -4.22 11.41 2.44
CA ALA A 66 -4.14 12.84 2.71
C ALA A 66 -3.74 13.64 1.47
N ALA A 67 -2.71 13.21 0.73
CA ALA A 67 -2.25 13.88 -0.48
C ALA A 67 -3.34 13.98 -1.55
N VAL A 68 -4.07 12.87 -1.79
CA VAL A 68 -5.19 12.85 -2.74
C VAL A 68 -6.32 13.79 -2.31
N ILE A 69 -6.71 13.76 -1.02
CA ILE A 69 -7.78 14.60 -0.49
C ILE A 69 -7.39 16.09 -0.57
N ILE A 70 -6.18 16.44 -0.17
CA ILE A 70 -5.67 17.81 -0.20
C ILE A 70 -5.63 18.31 -1.64
N ALA A 71 -5.14 17.52 -2.60
CA ALA A 71 -5.09 17.92 -4.00
C ALA A 71 -6.47 18.19 -4.59
N HIS A 72 -7.52 17.50 -4.14
CA HIS A 72 -8.90 17.83 -4.52
C HIS A 72 -9.43 19.07 -3.79
N ALA A 73 -9.11 19.21 -2.50
CA ALA A 73 -9.63 20.29 -1.67
C ALA A 73 -9.09 21.66 -2.06
N THR A 74 -7.81 21.75 -2.45
CA THR A 74 -7.20 23.02 -2.91
C THR A 74 -7.72 23.46 -4.28
N GLY A 75 -8.08 22.52 -5.15
CA GLY A 75 -8.58 22.80 -6.49
C GLY A 75 -7.53 23.32 -7.48
N ASN A 76 -6.26 23.37 -7.09
CA ASN A 76 -5.17 23.90 -7.91
C ASN A 76 -4.70 22.93 -9.00
N ALA A 77 -4.81 21.63 -8.74
CA ALA A 77 -4.38 20.59 -9.68
C ALA A 77 -5.49 20.21 -10.67
N ALA A 78 -5.14 20.02 -11.94
CA ALA A 78 -6.04 19.40 -12.90
C ALA A 78 -6.42 17.98 -12.46
N GLN A 79 -7.69 17.60 -12.61
CA GLN A 79 -8.19 16.29 -12.21
C GLN A 79 -7.41 15.13 -12.84
N ALA A 80 -6.97 15.29 -14.10
CA ALA A 80 -6.14 14.29 -14.79
C ALA A 80 -4.79 14.07 -14.12
N THR A 81 -4.17 15.13 -13.59
CA THR A 81 -2.91 15.07 -12.85
C THR A 81 -3.08 14.30 -11.55
N ILE A 82 -4.14 14.58 -10.79
CA ILE A 82 -4.44 13.86 -9.55
C ILE A 82 -4.69 12.38 -9.83
N ASN A 83 -5.49 12.07 -10.85
CA ASN A 83 -5.78 10.70 -11.25
C ASN A 83 -4.52 9.93 -11.67
N LEU A 84 -3.62 10.59 -12.43
CA LEU A 84 -2.37 9.98 -12.90
C LEU A 84 -1.48 9.56 -11.72
N TRP A 85 -1.20 10.49 -10.81
CA TRP A 85 -0.33 10.21 -9.66
C TRP A 85 -0.95 9.20 -8.69
N ALA A 86 -2.27 9.26 -8.48
CA ALA A 86 -2.98 8.29 -7.65
C ALA A 86 -2.95 6.88 -8.27
N LEU A 87 -3.15 6.75 -9.58
CA LEU A 87 -3.08 5.46 -10.27
C LEU A 87 -1.65 4.91 -10.25
N LEU A 88 -0.64 5.76 -10.53
CA LEU A 88 0.76 5.37 -10.48
C LEU A 88 1.15 4.89 -9.08
N PHE A 89 0.64 5.53 -8.02
CA PHE A 89 0.83 5.07 -6.65
C PHE A 89 0.29 3.65 -6.45
N VAL A 90 -0.95 3.36 -6.88
CA VAL A 90 -1.55 2.02 -6.73
C VAL A 90 -0.73 0.98 -7.48
N VAL A 91 -0.35 1.25 -8.74
CA VAL A 91 0.45 0.31 -9.55
C VAL A 91 1.81 0.06 -8.91
N SER A 92 2.51 1.12 -8.50
CA SER A 92 3.79 0.99 -7.82
C SER A 92 3.65 0.30 -6.46
N ARG A 93 2.53 0.47 -5.76
CA ARG A 93 2.25 -0.23 -4.51
C ARG A 93 2.09 -1.73 -4.70
N LEU A 94 1.37 -2.15 -5.75
CA LEU A 94 1.27 -3.57 -6.13
C LEU A 94 2.64 -4.15 -6.47
N ALA A 95 3.46 -3.43 -7.22
CA ALA A 95 4.83 -3.83 -7.53
C ALA A 95 5.70 -3.94 -6.26
N PHE A 96 5.56 -3.02 -5.30
CA PHE A 96 6.25 -3.08 -4.02
C PHE A 96 5.89 -4.36 -3.24
N ILE A 97 4.61 -4.67 -3.13
CA ILE A 97 4.12 -5.87 -2.44
C ILE A 97 4.70 -7.13 -3.11
N TYR A 98 4.65 -7.18 -4.44
CA TYR A 98 5.23 -8.29 -5.19
C TYR A 98 6.74 -8.45 -4.93
N CYS A 99 7.51 -7.35 -4.99
CA CYS A 99 8.95 -7.37 -4.72
C CYS A 99 9.26 -7.81 -3.29
N TYR A 100 8.43 -7.37 -2.33
CA TYR A 100 8.61 -7.74 -0.92
C TYR A 100 8.41 -9.25 -0.72
N ILE A 101 7.30 -9.77 -1.19
CA ILE A 101 6.94 -11.18 -1.05
C ILE A 101 7.92 -12.09 -1.80
N SER A 102 8.39 -11.65 -2.99
CA SER A 102 9.33 -12.39 -3.84
C SER A 102 10.80 -12.24 -3.44
N ASP A 103 11.08 -11.57 -2.31
CA ASP A 103 12.44 -11.37 -1.79
C ASP A 103 13.38 -10.65 -2.77
N ARG A 104 12.92 -9.51 -3.30
CA ARG A 104 13.68 -8.65 -4.21
C ARG A 104 13.98 -7.30 -3.56
N PRO A 105 14.95 -7.23 -2.61
CA PRO A 105 15.12 -6.06 -1.73
C PRO A 105 15.49 -4.77 -2.49
N THR A 106 16.35 -4.85 -3.49
CA THR A 106 16.76 -3.68 -4.28
C THR A 106 15.60 -3.08 -5.05
N TRP A 107 14.84 -3.91 -5.76
CA TRP A 107 13.66 -3.46 -6.50
C TRP A 107 12.55 -2.95 -5.56
N ARG A 108 12.36 -3.60 -4.43
CA ARG A 108 11.44 -3.15 -3.38
C ARG A 108 11.76 -1.72 -2.94
N SER A 109 13.03 -1.43 -2.65
CA SER A 109 13.46 -0.09 -2.22
C SER A 109 13.29 0.96 -3.33
N ALA A 110 13.63 0.61 -4.58
CA ALA A 110 13.44 1.50 -5.72
C ALA A 110 11.95 1.85 -5.92
N VAL A 111 11.08 0.84 -5.89
CA VAL A 111 9.61 1.04 -6.05
C VAL A 111 9.02 1.79 -4.86
N PHE A 112 9.54 1.60 -3.64
CA PHE A 112 9.16 2.41 -2.49
C PHE A 112 9.47 3.89 -2.71
N GLY A 113 10.62 4.20 -3.32
CA GLY A 113 10.95 5.56 -3.74
C GLY A 113 9.91 6.15 -4.71
N VAL A 114 9.39 5.35 -5.63
CA VAL A 114 8.29 5.76 -6.54
C VAL A 114 7.01 6.04 -5.75
N ASN A 115 6.66 5.23 -4.73
CA ASN A 115 5.50 5.51 -3.88
C ASN A 115 5.62 6.88 -3.19
N LEU A 116 6.79 7.19 -2.62
CA LEU A 116 7.03 8.49 -1.99
C LEU A 116 6.98 9.63 -2.99
N LEU A 117 7.56 9.44 -4.19
CA LEU A 117 7.49 10.42 -5.26
C LEU A 117 6.05 10.76 -5.64
N CYS A 118 5.17 9.76 -5.76
CA CYS A 118 3.76 9.98 -6.08
C CYS A 118 3.06 10.84 -5.01
N ILE A 119 3.34 10.59 -3.73
CA ILE A 119 2.79 11.37 -2.62
C ILE A 119 3.29 12.83 -2.70
N VAL A 120 4.58 13.02 -2.85
CA VAL A 120 5.19 14.36 -2.96
C VAL A 120 4.65 15.11 -4.18
N ALA A 121 4.52 14.43 -5.33
CA ALA A 121 3.98 15.03 -6.55
C ALA A 121 2.51 15.48 -6.37
N LEU A 122 1.70 14.73 -5.64
CA LEU A 122 0.32 15.14 -5.30
C LEU A 122 0.31 16.39 -4.42
N PHE A 123 1.19 16.49 -3.42
CA PHE A 123 1.32 17.69 -2.58
C PHE A 123 1.80 18.90 -3.39
N ILE A 124 2.79 18.72 -4.27
CA ILE A 124 3.27 19.79 -5.15
C ILE A 124 2.15 20.25 -6.10
N ALA A 125 1.38 19.31 -6.67
CA ALA A 125 0.27 19.66 -7.54
C ALA A 125 -0.86 20.40 -6.79
N ALA A 126 -0.96 20.21 -5.48
CA ALA A 126 -1.94 20.88 -4.62
C ALA A 126 -1.53 22.31 -4.22
N ALA A 127 -0.23 22.65 -4.33
CA ALA A 127 0.30 23.96 -3.95
C ALA A 127 0.00 25.03 -5.00
#